data_bb1962a0e98a67be7005959ddf25f8fe
#
_entry.id   bb1962a0e98a67be7005959ddf25f8fe
#
_cell.length_a   1.000
_cell.length_b   1.000
_cell.length_c   1.000
_cell.angle_alpha   90.00
_cell.angle_beta   90.00
_cell.angle_gamma   90.00
#
_symmetry.space_group_name_H-M   'P 1'
#
loop_
_entity.id
_entity.type
_entity.pdbx_description
1 polymer ?
#
loop_
_entity_poly.entity_id
_entity_poly.type
_entity_poly.pdbx_seq_one_letter_code
_entity_poly.pdbx_strand_id
1 'polypeptide(L)'
;LIPNTALAAMLITVGIKLAHPKEFIHVFQIGKEQLAITTIALHALLLGWFVVLWFQKGCESWHLQGPELYASSDSHFSIGFFFDGKTVVYGSMTVILTFLVLIFSRFYIHREKGFKRFFNNILFFYTGLCFILFAGNLETIFIGWEIIGVSSFFLIAFY
;
A
#
# COMPACT_ATOMS: atom_id res chain seq x y z
N LEU A 1 18.02 -9.56 8.58
CA LEU A 1 16.72 -10.24 8.74
C LEU A 1 15.57 -9.29 9.13
N ILE A 2 15.83 -8.21 9.89
CA ILE A 2 14.81 -7.26 10.35
C ILE A 2 14.18 -6.42 9.22
N PRO A 3 14.91 -5.97 8.18
CA PRO A 3 14.32 -5.13 7.12
C PRO A 3 13.26 -5.84 6.25
N ASN A 4 13.45 -7.12 5.97
CA ASN A 4 12.50 -7.89 5.17
C ASN A 4 11.16 -8.09 5.89
N THR A 5 11.20 -8.20 7.23
CA THR A 5 9.98 -8.32 8.05
C THR A 5 9.19 -7.03 8.12
N ALA A 6 9.85 -5.86 8.12
CA ALA A 6 9.16 -4.57 8.14
C ALA A 6 8.42 -4.30 6.82
N LEU A 7 9.08 -4.53 5.68
CA LEU A 7 8.45 -4.37 4.36
C LEU A 7 7.31 -5.39 4.15
N ALA A 8 7.53 -6.64 4.53
CA ALA A 8 6.51 -7.68 4.52
C ALA A 8 5.32 -7.31 5.44
N ALA A 9 5.58 -6.77 6.64
CA ALA A 9 4.55 -6.31 7.54
C ALA A 9 3.74 -5.15 6.96
N MET A 10 4.38 -4.21 6.24
CA MET A 10 3.70 -3.12 5.53
C MET A 10 2.73 -3.65 4.47
N LEU A 11 3.21 -4.55 3.61
CA LEU A 11 2.39 -5.14 2.54
C LEU A 11 1.29 -6.04 3.11
N ILE A 12 1.61 -6.83 4.15
CA ILE A 12 0.65 -7.70 4.83
C ILE A 12 -0.43 -6.86 5.51
N THR A 13 -0.10 -5.74 6.16
CA THR A 13 -1.08 -4.88 6.83
C THR A 13 -2.10 -4.31 5.85
N VAL A 14 -1.66 -3.92 4.66
CA VAL A 14 -2.55 -3.47 3.57
C VAL A 14 -3.32 -4.65 2.97
N GLY A 15 -2.66 -5.79 2.73
CA GLY A 15 -3.25 -6.99 2.12
C GLY A 15 -4.29 -7.68 3.01
N ILE A 16 -4.04 -7.84 4.30
CA ILE A 16 -4.98 -8.47 5.26
C ILE A 16 -6.28 -7.67 5.34
N LYS A 17 -6.22 -6.33 5.29
CA LYS A 17 -7.41 -5.49 5.31
C LYS A 17 -8.27 -5.59 4.05
N LEU A 18 -7.64 -5.84 2.90
CA LEU A 18 -8.36 -6.09 1.65
C LEU A 18 -9.04 -7.46 1.65
N ALA A 19 -8.42 -8.46 2.31
CA ALA A 19 -8.91 -9.84 2.32
C ALA A 19 -10.06 -10.10 3.32
N HIS A 20 -10.06 -9.44 4.50
CA HIS A 20 -11.03 -9.73 5.57
C HIS A 20 -11.59 -8.47 6.27
N PRO A 21 -12.32 -7.60 5.54
CA PRO A 21 -12.80 -6.34 6.12
C PRO A 21 -13.87 -6.51 7.20
N LYS A 22 -14.58 -7.64 7.24
CA LYS A 22 -15.72 -7.83 8.17
C LYS A 22 -15.30 -8.22 9.58
N GLU A 23 -14.31 -9.07 9.74
CA GLU A 23 -13.89 -9.57 11.06
C GLU A 23 -13.16 -8.51 11.89
N PHE A 24 -12.34 -7.67 11.24
CA PHE A 24 -11.61 -6.61 11.91
C PHE A 24 -12.51 -5.48 12.43
N ILE A 25 -13.64 -5.23 11.76
CA ILE A 25 -14.60 -4.18 12.12
C ILE A 25 -15.41 -4.57 13.37
N HIS A 26 -15.71 -5.87 13.54
CA HIS A 26 -16.47 -6.36 14.71
C HIS A 26 -15.70 -6.23 16.02
N VAL A 27 -14.39 -6.32 16.01
CA VAL A 27 -13.57 -6.27 17.24
C VAL A 27 -13.47 -4.84 17.81
N PHE A 28 -13.51 -3.79 16.95
CA PHE A 28 -13.26 -2.42 17.39
C PHE A 28 -14.39 -1.41 17.18
N GLN A 29 -15.51 -1.77 16.55
CA GLN A 29 -16.61 -0.84 16.19
C GLN A 29 -16.14 0.43 15.46
N ILE A 30 -15.02 0.35 14.75
CA ILE A 30 -14.39 1.48 14.08
C ILE A 30 -15.06 1.69 12.72
N GLY A 31 -15.42 2.93 12.37
CA GLY A 31 -15.92 3.29 11.04
C GLY A 31 -14.88 3.00 9.93
N LYS A 32 -15.34 2.72 8.70
CA LYS A 32 -14.40 2.38 7.59
C LYS A 32 -13.45 3.52 7.25
N GLU A 33 -13.88 4.77 7.45
CA GLU A 33 -13.05 5.96 7.31
C GLU A 33 -11.91 6.00 8.36
N GLN A 34 -12.22 5.70 9.61
CA GLN A 34 -11.22 5.63 10.67
C GLN A 34 -10.25 4.48 10.42
N LEU A 35 -10.78 3.34 9.95
CA LEU A 35 -9.99 2.20 9.56
C LEU A 35 -8.99 2.55 8.44
N ALA A 36 -9.40 3.29 7.41
CA ALA A 36 -8.52 3.74 6.35
C ALA A 36 -7.43 4.68 6.86
N ILE A 37 -7.81 5.69 7.65
CA ILE A 37 -6.88 6.66 8.22
C ILE A 37 -5.86 5.97 9.13
N THR A 38 -6.30 5.07 10.02
CA THR A 38 -5.39 4.33 10.91
C THR A 38 -4.46 3.40 10.15
N THR A 39 -4.91 2.82 9.04
CA THR A 39 -4.03 1.97 8.19
C THR A 39 -2.91 2.80 7.57
N ILE A 40 -3.24 3.96 6.99
CA ILE A 40 -2.23 4.83 6.37
C ILE A 40 -1.31 5.42 7.46
N ALA A 41 -1.84 5.81 8.62
CA ALA A 41 -1.03 6.29 9.73
C ALA A 41 -0.05 5.21 10.24
N LEU A 42 -0.52 3.97 10.41
CA LEU A 42 0.35 2.85 10.77
C LEU A 42 1.42 2.59 9.70
N HIS A 43 1.04 2.65 8.43
CA HIS A 43 1.98 2.51 7.33
C HIS A 43 3.03 3.64 7.32
N ALA A 44 2.61 4.89 7.60
CA ALA A 44 3.53 6.01 7.75
C ALA A 44 4.56 5.78 8.87
N LEU A 45 4.11 5.28 10.03
CA LEU A 45 4.99 4.94 11.15
C LEU A 45 5.97 3.83 10.80
N LEU A 46 5.51 2.77 10.15
CA LEU A 46 6.35 1.65 9.71
C LEU A 46 7.37 2.11 8.66
N LEU A 47 6.95 2.93 7.69
CA LEU A 47 7.85 3.49 6.69
C LEU A 47 8.90 4.39 7.35
N GLY A 48 8.49 5.27 8.27
CA GLY A 48 9.41 6.11 9.02
C GLY A 48 10.43 5.30 9.83
N TRP A 49 9.98 4.26 10.53
CA TRP A 49 10.85 3.33 11.24
C TRP A 49 11.83 2.64 10.29
N PHE A 50 11.34 2.17 9.15
CA PHE A 50 12.15 1.52 8.14
C PHE A 50 13.21 2.47 7.55
N VAL A 51 12.86 3.74 7.30
CA VAL A 51 13.78 4.78 6.83
C VAL A 51 14.89 5.02 7.85
N VAL A 52 14.58 5.08 9.15
CA VAL A 52 15.58 5.22 10.21
C VAL A 52 16.56 4.05 10.20
N LEU A 53 16.07 2.82 10.10
CA LEU A 53 16.92 1.62 10.00
C LEU A 53 17.80 1.63 8.75
N TRP A 54 17.27 2.11 7.64
CA TRP A 54 17.98 2.22 6.38
C TRP A 54 19.16 3.22 6.48
N PHE A 55 18.92 4.39 7.10
CA PHE A 55 20.00 5.35 7.39
C PHE A 55 21.07 4.77 8.30
N GLN A 56 20.69 4.03 9.35
CA GLN A 56 21.65 3.38 10.25
C GLN A 56 22.53 2.33 9.55
N LYS A 57 22.04 1.72 8.48
CA LYS A 57 22.76 0.72 7.68
C LYS A 57 23.55 1.30 6.50
N GLY A 58 23.74 2.62 6.44
CA GLY A 58 24.55 3.26 5.42
C GLY A 58 23.88 3.47 4.09
N CYS A 59 22.54 3.48 4.04
CA CYS A 59 21.74 3.77 2.84
C CYS A 59 21.94 2.78 1.67
N GLU A 60 22.27 1.53 1.99
CA GLU A 60 22.38 0.48 0.95
C GLU A 60 21.04 0.15 0.34
N SER A 61 21.03 -0.15 -0.97
CA SER A 61 19.82 -0.62 -1.64
C SER A 61 19.51 -2.06 -1.26
N TRP A 62 18.23 -2.36 -1.05
CA TRP A 62 17.77 -3.70 -0.68
C TRP A 62 16.86 -4.29 -1.74
N HIS A 63 17.15 -5.54 -2.09
CA HIS A 63 16.32 -6.35 -2.97
C HIS A 63 15.64 -7.45 -2.17
N LEU A 64 14.34 -7.54 -2.26
CA LEU A 64 13.54 -8.62 -1.71
C LEU A 64 12.92 -9.39 -2.87
N GLN A 65 13.36 -10.62 -3.08
CA GLN A 65 12.67 -11.54 -3.98
C GLN A 65 11.54 -12.22 -3.21
N GLY A 66 10.33 -12.03 -3.70
CA GLY A 66 9.14 -12.70 -3.18
C GLY A 66 8.94 -14.09 -3.81
N PRO A 67 7.76 -14.68 -3.59
CA PRO A 67 7.47 -15.99 -4.13
C PRO A 67 7.43 -16.00 -5.67
N GLU A 68 7.95 -17.05 -6.25
CA GLU A 68 7.72 -17.35 -7.66
C GLU A 68 6.27 -17.81 -7.83
N LEU A 69 5.50 -17.07 -8.62
CA LEU A 69 4.10 -17.38 -8.89
C LEU A 69 3.97 -18.40 -10.03
N TYR A 70 4.93 -18.39 -10.95
CA TYR A 70 4.99 -19.32 -12.06
C TYR A 70 6.45 -19.53 -12.48
N ALA A 71 6.84 -20.77 -12.66
CA ALA A 71 8.13 -21.14 -13.21
C ALA A 71 7.95 -22.17 -14.34
N SER A 72 8.49 -21.85 -15.51
CA SER A 72 8.60 -22.74 -16.66
C SER A 72 10.05 -22.77 -17.13
N SER A 73 10.40 -23.68 -18.03
CA SER A 73 11.76 -23.81 -18.57
C SER A 73 12.31 -22.50 -19.17
N ASP A 74 11.45 -21.64 -19.71
CA ASP A 74 11.84 -20.41 -20.41
C ASP A 74 11.31 -19.10 -19.78
N SER A 75 10.50 -19.17 -18.73
CA SER A 75 9.91 -17.98 -18.11
C SER A 75 9.67 -18.17 -16.62
N HIS A 76 10.09 -17.18 -15.85
CA HIS A 76 9.86 -17.10 -14.41
C HIS A 76 9.04 -15.85 -14.11
N PHE A 77 7.89 -16.00 -13.43
CA PHE A 77 7.08 -14.91 -12.97
C PHE A 77 7.19 -14.82 -11.44
N SER A 78 7.83 -13.77 -10.95
CA SER A 78 8.07 -13.58 -9.52
C SER A 78 7.63 -12.18 -9.08
N ILE A 79 7.26 -12.04 -7.80
CA ILE A 79 7.04 -10.73 -7.19
C ILE A 79 8.35 -10.30 -6.55
N GLY A 80 8.92 -9.20 -7.00
CA GLY A 80 10.15 -8.62 -6.46
C GLY A 80 9.93 -7.22 -5.91
N PHE A 81 10.56 -6.92 -4.78
CA PHE A 81 10.54 -5.59 -4.19
C PHE A 81 11.95 -5.02 -4.08
N PHE A 82 12.04 -3.71 -4.31
CA PHE A 82 13.27 -2.95 -4.28
C PHE A 82 13.11 -1.73 -3.38
N PHE A 83 14.14 -1.43 -2.61
CA PHE A 83 14.14 -0.29 -1.72
C PHE A 83 15.47 0.47 -1.83
N ASP A 84 15.38 1.75 -2.19
CA ASP A 84 16.51 2.67 -2.32
C ASP A 84 16.12 4.10 -1.89
N GLY A 85 17.03 5.05 -2.06
CA GLY A 85 16.78 6.46 -1.76
C GLY A 85 15.61 7.07 -2.53
N LYS A 86 15.36 6.62 -3.77
CA LYS A 86 14.24 7.12 -4.58
C LYS A 86 12.92 6.61 -4.00
N THR A 87 12.84 5.32 -3.65
CA THR A 87 11.64 4.74 -3.05
C THR A 87 11.29 5.37 -1.70
N VAL A 88 12.30 5.81 -0.91
CA VAL A 88 12.08 6.58 0.32
C VAL A 88 11.38 7.90 0.04
N VAL A 89 11.89 8.67 -0.94
CA VAL A 89 11.32 9.99 -1.26
C VAL A 89 9.90 9.85 -1.80
N TYR A 90 9.71 9.03 -2.84
CA TYR A 90 8.39 8.86 -3.47
C TYR A 90 7.40 8.16 -2.54
N GLY A 91 7.84 7.19 -1.75
CA GLY A 91 7.02 6.51 -0.76
C GLY A 91 6.53 7.46 0.33
N SER A 92 7.40 8.31 0.86
CA SER A 92 7.05 9.32 1.86
C SER A 92 6.05 10.33 1.30
N MET A 93 6.27 10.82 0.07
CA MET A 93 5.35 11.72 -0.62
C MET A 93 3.97 11.07 -0.81
N THR A 94 3.94 9.82 -1.25
CA THR A 94 2.69 9.07 -1.48
C THR A 94 1.89 8.89 -0.18
N VAL A 95 2.56 8.54 0.91
CA VAL A 95 1.93 8.41 2.24
C VAL A 95 1.32 9.75 2.68
N ILE A 96 2.08 10.84 2.60
CA ILE A 96 1.63 12.18 3.00
C ILE A 96 0.42 12.61 2.17
N LEU A 97 0.50 12.51 0.85
CA LEU A 97 -0.60 12.90 -0.04
C LEU A 97 -1.85 12.05 0.20
N THR A 98 -1.71 10.73 0.33
CA THR A 98 -2.86 9.86 0.60
C THR A 98 -3.49 10.17 1.95
N PHE A 99 -2.68 10.45 2.97
CA PHE A 99 -3.17 10.83 4.30
C PHE A 99 -3.96 12.15 4.25
N LEU A 100 -3.45 13.16 3.54
CA LEU A 100 -4.15 14.43 3.34
C LEU A 100 -5.48 14.24 2.59
N VAL A 101 -5.48 13.44 1.52
CA VAL A 101 -6.71 13.11 0.78
C VAL A 101 -7.74 12.42 1.68
N LEU A 102 -7.34 11.46 2.51
CA LEU A 102 -8.24 10.76 3.42
C LEU A 102 -8.86 11.70 4.47
N ILE A 103 -8.04 12.58 5.06
CA ILE A 103 -8.54 13.57 6.03
C ILE A 103 -9.54 14.51 5.36
N PHE A 104 -9.18 15.09 4.21
CA PHE A 104 -10.06 15.99 3.47
C PHE A 104 -11.36 15.30 3.05
N SER A 105 -11.27 14.11 2.50
CA SER A 105 -12.44 13.34 2.04
C SER A 105 -13.40 12.98 3.16
N ARG A 106 -12.91 12.79 4.38
CA ARG A 106 -13.76 12.55 5.56
C ARG A 106 -14.75 13.68 5.79
N PHE A 107 -14.34 14.92 5.58
CA PHE A 107 -15.21 16.09 5.75
C PHE A 107 -16.05 16.36 4.51
N TYR A 108 -15.47 16.22 3.32
CA TYR A 108 -16.13 16.57 2.07
C TYR A 108 -17.21 15.57 1.64
N ILE A 109 -16.94 14.26 1.74
CA ILE A 109 -17.81 13.18 1.25
C ILE A 109 -18.72 12.62 2.37
N HIS A 110 -18.72 13.19 3.56
CA HIS A 110 -19.38 12.66 4.76
C HIS A 110 -20.87 12.32 4.57
N ARG A 111 -21.61 13.04 3.72
CA ARG A 111 -23.06 12.87 3.51
C ARG A 111 -23.40 12.06 2.26
N GLU A 112 -22.43 11.62 1.48
CA GLU A 112 -22.66 10.97 0.22
C GLU A 112 -23.02 9.49 0.38
N LYS A 113 -23.96 9.03 -0.48
CA LYS A 113 -24.25 7.60 -0.59
C LYS A 113 -23.03 6.90 -1.16
N GLY A 114 -22.48 5.92 -0.43
CA GLY A 114 -21.26 5.21 -0.87
C GLY A 114 -19.97 5.65 -0.17
N PHE A 115 -20.04 6.58 0.80
CA PHE A 115 -18.91 7.01 1.63
C PHE A 115 -17.94 5.86 1.99
N LYS A 116 -18.46 4.71 2.42
CA LYS A 116 -17.65 3.54 2.77
C LYS A 116 -16.91 2.90 1.59
N ARG A 117 -17.50 2.96 0.37
CA ARG A 117 -16.86 2.44 -0.86
C ARG A 117 -15.69 3.31 -1.27
N PHE A 118 -15.84 4.63 -1.12
CA PHE A 118 -14.78 5.59 -1.45
C PHE A 118 -13.49 5.30 -0.68
N PHE A 119 -13.57 5.13 0.64
CA PHE A 119 -12.38 4.84 1.45
C PHE A 119 -11.74 3.48 1.12
N ASN A 120 -12.54 2.47 0.79
CA ASN A 120 -11.99 1.20 0.30
C ASN A 120 -11.26 1.37 -1.04
N ASN A 121 -11.84 2.15 -1.97
CA ASN A 121 -11.22 2.38 -3.27
C ASN A 121 -9.90 3.17 -3.16
N ILE A 122 -9.83 4.17 -2.25
CA ILE A 122 -8.57 4.87 -1.98
C ILE A 122 -7.50 3.92 -1.43
N LEU A 123 -7.86 3.03 -0.50
CA LEU A 123 -6.91 2.04 0.02
C LEU A 123 -6.44 1.08 -1.08
N PHE A 124 -7.34 0.69 -1.97
CA PHE A 124 -7.01 -0.16 -3.10
C PHE A 124 -6.07 0.54 -4.08
N PHE A 125 -6.37 1.80 -4.40
CA PHE A 125 -5.49 2.66 -5.19
C PHE A 125 -4.10 2.83 -4.54
N TYR A 126 -4.06 3.13 -3.24
CA TYR A 126 -2.82 3.24 -2.49
C TYR A 126 -1.99 1.95 -2.51
N THR A 127 -2.65 0.79 -2.43
CA THR A 127 -1.97 -0.51 -2.55
C THR A 127 -1.27 -0.65 -3.90
N GLY A 128 -1.95 -0.29 -5.00
CA GLY A 128 -1.36 -0.30 -6.34
C GLY A 128 -0.16 0.64 -6.45
N LEU A 129 -0.24 1.85 -5.85
CA LEU A 129 0.90 2.77 -5.78
C LEU A 129 2.09 2.15 -5.03
N CYS A 130 1.86 1.48 -3.91
CA CYS A 130 2.93 0.79 -3.17
C CYS A 130 3.57 -0.32 -4.02
N PHE A 131 2.78 -1.10 -4.76
CA PHE A 131 3.34 -2.11 -5.67
C PHE A 131 4.26 -1.50 -6.72
N ILE A 132 3.88 -0.38 -7.35
CA ILE A 132 4.73 0.30 -8.33
C ILE A 132 5.98 0.90 -7.69
N LEU A 133 5.81 1.60 -6.55
CA LEU A 133 6.91 2.31 -5.90
C LEU A 133 8.01 1.39 -5.38
N PHE A 134 7.62 0.24 -4.87
CA PHE A 134 8.54 -0.74 -4.30
C PHE A 134 8.85 -1.89 -5.26
N ALA A 135 8.43 -1.81 -6.53
CA ALA A 135 8.67 -2.88 -7.50
C ALA A 135 10.17 -3.10 -7.73
N GLY A 136 10.58 -4.36 -7.66
CA GLY A 136 11.93 -4.81 -7.97
C GLY A 136 12.07 -5.44 -9.36
N ASN A 137 10.95 -5.69 -10.03
CA ASN A 137 10.88 -6.27 -11.37
C ASN A 137 9.66 -5.75 -12.15
N LEU A 138 9.64 -6.01 -13.44
CA LEU A 138 8.61 -5.52 -14.34
C LEU A 138 7.24 -6.14 -14.06
N GLU A 139 7.21 -7.38 -13.63
CA GLU A 139 5.99 -8.12 -13.29
C GLU A 139 5.28 -7.46 -12.10
N THR A 140 6.03 -7.03 -11.10
CA THR A 140 5.48 -6.34 -9.93
C THR A 140 4.94 -4.95 -10.31
N ILE A 141 5.62 -4.22 -11.22
CA ILE A 141 5.12 -2.95 -11.78
C ILE A 141 3.79 -3.19 -12.49
N PHE A 142 3.71 -4.23 -13.33
CA PHE A 142 2.50 -4.56 -14.09
C PHE A 142 1.31 -4.82 -13.15
N ILE A 143 1.50 -5.64 -12.12
CA ILE A 143 0.45 -5.89 -11.11
C ILE A 143 -0.01 -4.58 -10.46
N GLY A 144 0.92 -3.73 -10.05
CA GLY A 144 0.61 -2.43 -9.44
C GLY A 144 -0.18 -1.52 -10.40
N TRP A 145 0.20 -1.51 -11.65
CA TRP A 145 -0.49 -0.70 -12.68
C TRP A 145 -1.92 -1.16 -12.92
N GLU A 146 -2.16 -2.47 -13.01
CA GLU A 146 -3.50 -3.02 -13.14
C GLU A 146 -4.38 -2.65 -11.94
N ILE A 147 -3.85 -2.74 -10.72
CA ILE A 147 -4.56 -2.34 -9.49
C ILE A 147 -4.91 -0.85 -9.53
N ILE A 148 -4.00 0.02 -9.95
CA ILE A 148 -4.26 1.47 -10.07
C ILE A 148 -5.33 1.73 -11.14
N GLY A 149 -5.25 1.07 -12.29
CA GLY A 149 -6.22 1.20 -13.37
C GLY A 149 -7.64 0.89 -12.91
N VAL A 150 -7.84 -0.27 -12.27
CA VAL A 150 -9.14 -0.69 -11.75
C VAL A 150 -9.63 0.23 -10.62
N SER A 151 -8.77 0.58 -9.67
CA SER A 151 -9.15 1.43 -8.54
C SER A 151 -9.48 2.86 -8.97
N SER A 152 -8.74 3.43 -9.93
CA SER A 152 -9.03 4.75 -10.48
C SER A 152 -10.35 4.77 -11.23
N PHE A 153 -10.68 3.72 -11.99
CA PHE A 153 -12.00 3.58 -12.59
C PHE A 153 -13.13 3.63 -11.54
N PHE A 154 -13.00 2.88 -10.44
CA PHE A 154 -13.99 2.90 -9.37
C PHE A 154 -14.05 4.24 -8.62
N LEU A 155 -12.95 5.00 -8.54
CA LEU A 155 -12.94 6.32 -7.95
C LEU A 155 -13.63 7.35 -8.86
N ILE A 156 -13.42 7.28 -10.19
CA ILE A 156 -14.08 8.14 -11.17
C ILE A 156 -15.57 7.83 -11.24
N ALA A 157 -15.94 6.53 -11.22
CA ALA A 157 -17.33 6.08 -11.25
C ALA A 157 -18.06 6.22 -9.90
N PHE A 158 -17.48 6.93 -8.94
CA PHE A 158 -18.08 7.12 -7.61
C PHE A 158 -19.33 7.99 -7.65
N TYR A 159 -19.41 8.97 -8.54
CA TYR A 159 -20.54 9.80 -8.85
C TYR A 159 -21.25 9.25 -10.09
#